data_66c92cda6ce3f4d0c2d5d42c3ea6901c
#
_entry.id   66c92cda6ce3f4d0c2d5d42c3ea6901c
#
_cell.length_a   1.000
_cell.length_b   1.000
_cell.length_c   1.000
_cell.angle_alpha   90.00
_cell.angle_beta   90.00
_cell.angle_gamma   90.00
#
_symmetry.space_group_name_H-M   'P 1'
#
loop_
_entity.id
_entity.type
_entity.pdbx_description
1 polymer ?
#
loop_
_entity_poly.entity_id
_entity_poly.type
_entity_poly.pdbx_seq_one_letter_code
_entity_poly.pdbx_strand_id
1 'polypeptide(L)'
;MTGKIEIITISDAVRLAEKGAELMHNAAGEAVARKDSFAVAVSGGSTPRAMHRLLSQEPYLSDMPWQKTHFFWVDERMVPFDHPDSNYGAAQKDLMSMIPIPADQVYPMPAMMRPEEGADLYQAKLKTFFQDLGSLDPVFDLIILGIGTDGHTASLFPGLQIRRRIAGF
;
A
#
# COMPACT_ATOMS: atom_id res chain seq x y z
N MET A 1 -3.23 11.44 -20.28
CA MET A 1 -2.28 10.36 -20.60
C MET A 1 -3.05 9.07 -20.72
N THR A 2 -3.04 8.38 -21.86
CA THR A 2 -3.59 7.01 -21.97
C THR A 2 -2.62 6.07 -21.27
N GLY A 3 -3.04 5.51 -20.13
CA GLY A 3 -2.22 4.54 -19.40
C GLY A 3 -1.95 3.31 -20.26
N LYS A 4 -0.71 2.81 -20.25
CA LYS A 4 -0.35 1.54 -20.88
C LYS A 4 -0.85 0.40 -20.00
N ILE A 5 -1.65 -0.51 -20.59
CA ILE A 5 -2.03 -1.76 -19.93
C ILE A 5 -1.01 -2.83 -20.32
N GLU A 6 -0.46 -3.50 -19.31
CA GLU A 6 0.39 -4.67 -19.48
C GLU A 6 -0.22 -5.84 -18.70
N ILE A 7 -0.33 -7.00 -19.34
CA ILE A 7 -0.86 -8.23 -18.73
C ILE A 7 0.29 -9.23 -18.60
N ILE A 8 0.60 -9.61 -17.36
CA ILE A 8 1.61 -10.61 -17.04
C ILE A 8 0.90 -11.80 -16.39
N THR A 9 0.93 -12.96 -17.05
CA THR A 9 0.31 -14.18 -16.53
C THR A 9 1.35 -15.03 -15.83
N ILE A 10 1.11 -15.34 -14.55
CA ILE A 10 1.98 -16.16 -13.70
C ILE A 10 1.12 -17.24 -13.06
N SER A 11 1.44 -18.51 -13.30
CA SER A 11 0.67 -19.66 -12.83
C SER A 11 1.00 -20.11 -11.41
N ASP A 12 2.09 -19.61 -10.83
CA ASP A 12 2.63 -20.01 -9.54
C ASP A 12 2.58 -18.84 -8.56
N ALA A 13 2.02 -19.09 -7.37
CA ALA A 13 1.84 -18.05 -6.34
C ALA A 13 3.16 -17.52 -5.76
N VAL A 14 4.20 -18.36 -5.71
CA VAL A 14 5.53 -17.94 -5.23
C VAL A 14 6.14 -16.99 -6.25
N ARG A 15 6.14 -17.37 -7.52
CA ARG A 15 6.62 -16.50 -8.61
C ARG A 15 5.82 -15.21 -8.75
N LEU A 16 4.52 -15.24 -8.42
CA LEU A 16 3.70 -14.03 -8.40
C LEU A 16 4.17 -13.08 -7.29
N ALA A 17 4.48 -13.60 -6.10
CA ALA A 17 5.03 -12.80 -5.01
C ALA A 17 6.42 -12.26 -5.34
N GLU A 18 7.29 -13.06 -5.97
CA GLU A 18 8.61 -12.63 -6.47
C GLU A 18 8.48 -11.49 -7.48
N LYS A 19 7.55 -11.62 -8.44
CA LYS A 19 7.31 -10.56 -9.42
C LYS A 19 6.75 -9.29 -8.77
N GLY A 20 5.90 -9.42 -7.76
CA GLY A 20 5.41 -8.29 -6.98
C GLY A 20 6.55 -7.56 -6.24
N ALA A 21 7.46 -8.31 -5.61
CA ALA A 21 8.62 -7.75 -4.93
C ALA A 21 9.58 -7.03 -5.91
N GLU A 22 9.87 -7.66 -7.06
CA GLU A 22 10.67 -7.06 -8.14
C GLU A 22 10.06 -5.74 -8.63
N LEU A 23 8.76 -5.72 -8.91
CA LEU A 23 8.06 -4.53 -9.38
C LEU A 23 8.09 -3.41 -8.34
N MET A 24 7.93 -3.73 -7.07
CA MET A 24 7.99 -2.75 -6.00
C MET A 24 9.42 -2.19 -5.83
N HIS A 25 10.43 -3.05 -5.88
CA HIS A 25 11.83 -2.64 -5.82
C HIS A 25 12.21 -1.70 -6.99
N ASN A 26 11.83 -2.06 -8.21
CA ASN A 26 12.12 -1.24 -9.40
C ASN A 26 11.41 0.11 -9.32
N ALA A 27 10.11 0.13 -8.95
CA ALA A 27 9.34 1.36 -8.78
C ALA A 27 9.94 2.26 -7.69
N ALA A 28 10.43 1.67 -6.59
CA ALA A 28 11.10 2.42 -5.53
C ALA A 28 12.39 3.07 -6.02
N GLY A 29 13.25 2.32 -6.72
CA GLY A 29 14.48 2.85 -7.30
C GLY A 29 14.22 3.98 -8.28
N GLU A 30 13.26 3.82 -9.19
CA GLU A 30 12.88 4.84 -10.17
C GLU A 30 12.30 6.11 -9.51
N ALA A 31 11.43 5.95 -8.50
CA ALA A 31 10.82 7.08 -7.80
C ALA A 31 11.86 7.87 -7.01
N VAL A 32 12.73 7.17 -6.26
CA VAL A 32 13.79 7.83 -5.47
C VAL A 32 14.81 8.53 -6.37
N ALA A 33 15.20 7.92 -7.49
CA ALA A 33 16.08 8.57 -8.47
C ALA A 33 15.46 9.85 -9.06
N ARG A 34 14.14 9.91 -9.20
CA ARG A 34 13.42 11.04 -9.80
C ARG A 34 13.13 12.17 -8.80
N LYS A 35 12.72 11.85 -7.57
CA LYS A 35 12.18 12.83 -6.60
C LYS A 35 12.61 12.61 -5.15
N ASP A 36 13.60 11.75 -4.92
CA ASP A 36 14.16 11.41 -3.60
C ASP A 36 13.12 10.85 -2.59
N SER A 37 12.02 10.29 -3.09
CA SER A 37 10.93 9.74 -2.27
C SER A 37 10.15 8.69 -3.06
N PHE A 38 9.67 7.64 -2.35
CA PHE A 38 8.79 6.61 -2.90
C PHE A 38 7.55 6.46 -2.05
N ALA A 39 6.37 6.74 -2.61
CA ALA A 39 5.08 6.58 -1.95
C ALA A 39 4.34 5.35 -2.49
N VAL A 40 4.11 4.35 -1.66
CA VAL A 40 3.41 3.11 -2.04
C VAL A 40 2.17 2.88 -1.18
N ALA A 41 1.08 2.45 -1.82
CA ALA A 41 -0.12 1.98 -1.12
C ALA A 41 -0.34 0.49 -1.41
N VAL A 42 -0.61 -0.29 -0.36
CA VAL A 42 -0.79 -1.75 -0.47
C VAL A 42 -2.13 -2.20 0.08
N SER A 43 -2.68 -3.26 -0.51
CA SER A 43 -3.84 -3.98 0.05
C SER A 43 -3.39 -5.14 0.94
N GLY A 44 -4.32 -5.64 1.73
CA GLY A 44 -4.16 -6.90 2.46
C GLY A 44 -4.31 -8.14 1.55
N GLY A 45 -4.25 -9.32 2.16
CA GLY A 45 -4.45 -10.59 1.47
C GLY A 45 -3.20 -11.47 1.45
N SER A 46 -3.36 -12.72 0.98
CA SER A 46 -2.30 -13.73 1.01
C SER A 46 -1.13 -13.41 0.07
N THR A 47 -1.43 -12.88 -1.13
CA THR A 47 -0.40 -12.54 -2.12
C THR A 47 0.49 -11.38 -1.67
N PRO A 48 -0.03 -10.23 -1.21
CA PRO A 48 0.80 -9.18 -0.63
C PRO A 48 1.62 -9.66 0.58
N ARG A 49 1.08 -10.52 1.44
CA ARG A 49 1.83 -11.08 2.56
C ARG A 49 3.04 -11.91 2.13
N ALA A 50 2.91 -12.73 1.09
CA ALA A 50 4.02 -13.48 0.54
C ALA A 50 5.11 -12.54 -0.03
N MET A 51 4.70 -11.50 -0.75
CA MET A 51 5.59 -10.44 -1.24
C MET A 51 6.29 -9.70 -0.09
N HIS A 52 5.57 -9.33 0.97
CA HIS A 52 6.14 -8.66 2.14
C HIS A 52 7.26 -9.48 2.79
N ARG A 53 7.07 -10.80 2.93
CA ARG A 53 8.11 -11.69 3.46
C ARG A 53 9.35 -11.79 2.58
N LEU A 54 9.19 -11.67 1.26
CA LEU A 54 10.34 -11.60 0.35
C LEU A 54 11.08 -10.27 0.49
N LEU A 55 10.35 -9.17 0.59
CA LEU A 55 10.91 -7.82 0.76
C LEU A 55 11.67 -7.66 2.10
N SER A 56 11.36 -8.46 3.11
CA SER A 56 12.09 -8.48 4.39
C SER A 56 13.35 -9.35 4.37
N GLN A 57 13.72 -9.93 3.23
CA GLN A 57 14.89 -10.78 3.06
C GLN A 57 15.84 -10.21 2.00
N GLU A 58 17.09 -10.69 2.00
CA GLU A 58 18.04 -10.35 0.95
C GLU A 58 17.61 -10.91 -0.43
N PRO A 59 17.85 -10.18 -1.51
CA PRO A 59 18.61 -8.91 -1.56
C PRO A 59 17.78 -7.66 -1.22
N TYR A 60 16.45 -7.75 -1.17
CA TYR A 60 15.56 -6.60 -1.02
C TYR A 60 15.73 -5.87 0.31
N LEU A 61 16.06 -6.60 1.39
CA LEU A 61 16.29 -6.00 2.70
C LEU A 61 17.34 -4.89 2.64
N SER A 62 18.43 -5.15 1.92
CA SER A 62 19.53 -4.18 1.74
C SER A 62 19.33 -3.24 0.57
N ASP A 63 18.72 -3.70 -0.54
CA ASP A 63 18.65 -2.96 -1.80
C ASP A 63 17.50 -1.97 -1.86
N MET A 64 16.43 -2.17 -1.08
CA MET A 64 15.29 -1.25 -1.04
C MET A 64 15.63 0.06 -0.33
N PRO A 65 15.23 1.21 -0.88
CA PRO A 65 15.50 2.52 -0.28
C PRO A 65 14.52 2.82 0.87
N TRP A 66 14.54 2.00 1.94
CA TRP A 66 13.59 2.08 3.05
C TRP A 66 13.53 3.45 3.71
N GLN A 67 14.66 4.16 3.80
CA GLN A 67 14.76 5.51 4.38
C GLN A 67 14.06 6.59 3.52
N LYS A 68 13.62 6.25 2.32
CA LYS A 68 12.93 7.13 1.37
C LYS A 68 11.54 6.58 1.01
N THR A 69 11.14 5.46 1.63
CA THR A 69 9.88 4.77 1.34
C THR A 69 8.80 5.21 2.32
N HIS A 70 7.65 5.65 1.80
CA HIS A 70 6.46 6.00 2.55
C HIS A 70 5.36 5.00 2.27
N PHE A 71 4.88 4.33 3.32
CA PHE A 71 4.04 3.15 3.22
C PHE A 71 2.61 3.43 3.70
N PHE A 72 1.65 3.23 2.81
CA PHE A 72 0.22 3.48 3.00
C PHE A 72 -0.60 2.20 2.78
N TRP A 73 -1.84 2.22 3.22
CA TRP A 73 -2.81 1.13 2.98
C TRP A 73 -3.93 1.60 2.06
N VAL A 74 -4.39 0.71 1.17
CA VAL A 74 -5.50 0.97 0.24
C VAL A 74 -6.83 0.85 0.98
N ASP A 75 -6.91 -0.11 1.90
CA ASP A 75 -8.04 -0.33 2.79
C ASP A 75 -7.59 -0.96 4.11
N GLU A 76 -8.46 -0.89 5.11
CA GLU A 76 -8.24 -1.53 6.40
C GLU A 76 -9.56 -2.04 6.96
N ARG A 77 -9.45 -3.03 7.86
CA ARG A 77 -10.56 -3.59 8.62
C ARG A 77 -10.70 -2.84 9.94
N MET A 78 -11.92 -2.50 10.33
CA MET A 78 -12.19 -1.77 11.59
C MET A 78 -12.04 -2.68 12.80
N VAL A 79 -10.80 -3.14 13.02
CA VAL A 79 -10.38 -4.05 14.10
C VAL A 79 -9.07 -3.55 14.71
N PRO A 80 -8.72 -3.98 15.93
CA PRO A 80 -7.40 -3.69 16.51
C PRO A 80 -6.25 -4.17 15.61
N PHE A 81 -5.12 -3.48 15.67
CA PHE A 81 -3.97 -3.81 14.80
C PHE A 81 -3.36 -5.19 15.08
N ASP A 82 -3.57 -5.76 16.26
CA ASP A 82 -3.17 -7.12 16.61
C ASP A 82 -4.19 -8.21 16.18
N HIS A 83 -5.35 -7.80 15.66
CA HIS A 83 -6.36 -8.71 15.15
C HIS A 83 -5.89 -9.42 13.88
N PRO A 84 -6.19 -10.72 13.68
CA PRO A 84 -5.77 -11.47 12.48
C PRO A 84 -6.23 -10.88 11.15
N ASP A 85 -7.33 -10.15 11.15
CA ASP A 85 -7.90 -9.52 9.95
C ASP A 85 -7.31 -8.13 9.64
N SER A 86 -6.48 -7.56 10.52
CA SER A 86 -5.85 -6.26 10.25
C SER A 86 -4.83 -6.35 9.13
N ASN A 87 -4.99 -5.51 8.10
CA ASN A 87 -4.04 -5.40 7.00
C ASN A 87 -2.71 -4.81 7.49
N TYR A 88 -2.78 -3.78 8.35
CA TYR A 88 -1.60 -3.19 8.98
C TYR A 88 -0.89 -4.20 9.88
N GLY A 89 -1.63 -4.90 10.75
CA GLY A 89 -1.05 -5.91 11.64
C GLY A 89 -0.33 -7.03 10.90
N ALA A 90 -0.91 -7.49 9.78
CA ALA A 90 -0.26 -8.47 8.91
C ALA A 90 1.03 -7.92 8.30
N ALA A 91 1.03 -6.68 7.78
CA ALA A 91 2.21 -6.03 7.22
C ALA A 91 3.27 -5.74 8.29
N GLN A 92 2.85 -5.34 9.50
CA GLN A 92 3.74 -5.16 10.64
C GLN A 92 4.52 -6.43 10.96
N LYS A 93 3.84 -7.58 10.96
CA LYS A 93 4.42 -8.89 11.24
C LYS A 93 5.31 -9.41 10.09
N ASP A 94 4.84 -9.26 8.84
CA ASP A 94 5.47 -9.90 7.68
C ASP A 94 6.57 -9.00 7.04
N LEU A 95 6.66 -7.70 7.40
CA LEU A 95 7.61 -6.74 6.80
C LEU A 95 8.13 -5.70 7.78
N MET A 96 7.26 -4.81 8.32
CA MET A 96 7.68 -3.55 8.96
C MET A 96 8.60 -3.75 10.16
N SER A 97 8.42 -4.84 10.94
CA SER A 97 9.26 -5.16 12.09
C SER A 97 10.66 -5.66 11.72
N MET A 98 10.92 -5.95 10.44
CA MET A 98 12.15 -6.59 9.95
C MET A 98 12.98 -5.68 9.04
N ILE A 99 12.43 -4.55 8.60
CA ILE A 99 13.08 -3.62 7.68
C ILE A 99 13.43 -2.30 8.38
N PRO A 100 14.45 -1.57 7.93
CA PRO A 100 14.87 -0.31 8.55
C PRO A 100 14.03 0.89 8.05
N ILE A 101 12.70 0.74 7.95
CA ILE A 101 11.81 1.83 7.59
C ILE A 101 11.57 2.74 8.80
N PRO A 102 11.69 4.07 8.68
CA PRO A 102 11.37 5.00 9.76
C PRO A 102 9.88 4.93 10.15
N ALA A 103 9.59 4.95 11.44
CA ALA A 103 8.22 4.81 11.93
C ALA A 103 7.28 5.93 11.48
N ASP A 104 7.79 7.13 11.26
CA ASP A 104 7.08 8.31 10.75
C ASP A 104 6.79 8.25 9.24
N GLN A 105 7.36 7.27 8.54
CA GLN A 105 7.08 6.97 7.13
C GLN A 105 6.05 5.85 6.94
N VAL A 106 5.46 5.34 8.02
CA VAL A 106 4.42 4.30 8.00
C VAL A 106 3.08 4.93 8.40
N TYR A 107 2.09 4.87 7.51
CA TYR A 107 0.81 5.57 7.62
C TYR A 107 -0.36 4.60 7.71
N PRO A 108 -0.61 3.94 8.86
CA PRO A 108 -1.76 3.06 9.02
C PRO A 108 -3.07 3.86 9.03
N MET A 109 -4.16 3.23 8.54
CA MET A 109 -5.50 3.79 8.67
C MET A 109 -5.95 3.75 10.14
N PRO A 110 -6.70 4.77 10.63
CA PRO A 110 -7.18 4.82 12.02
C PRO A 110 -8.34 3.84 12.27
N ALA A 111 -8.05 2.53 12.35
CA ALA A 111 -9.03 1.45 12.44
C ALA A 111 -9.75 1.35 13.80
N MET A 112 -9.29 2.07 14.84
CA MET A 112 -9.89 2.07 16.18
C MET A 112 -10.93 3.18 16.40
N MET A 113 -11.25 3.92 15.35
CA MET A 113 -12.22 5.02 15.36
C MET A 113 -13.48 4.62 14.59
N ARG A 114 -14.51 5.47 14.61
CA ARG A 114 -15.63 5.29 13.69
C ARG A 114 -15.15 5.40 12.25
N PRO A 115 -15.68 4.59 11.31
CA PRO A 115 -15.17 4.54 9.93
C PRO A 115 -15.09 5.91 9.26
N GLU A 116 -16.10 6.76 9.46
CA GLU A 116 -16.15 8.10 8.86
C GLU A 116 -15.07 9.03 9.42
N GLU A 117 -14.87 9.00 10.74
CA GLU A 117 -13.82 9.80 11.41
C GLU A 117 -12.42 9.33 11.00
N GLY A 118 -12.22 8.00 10.95
CA GLY A 118 -10.97 7.40 10.48
C GLY A 118 -10.65 7.77 9.04
N ALA A 119 -11.66 7.76 8.16
CA ALA A 119 -11.51 8.14 6.76
C ALA A 119 -11.14 9.63 6.61
N ASP A 120 -11.81 10.53 7.33
CA ASP A 120 -11.53 11.96 7.30
C ASP A 120 -10.09 12.26 7.78
N LEU A 121 -9.66 11.61 8.87
CA LEU A 121 -8.27 11.73 9.37
C LEU A 121 -7.23 11.17 8.39
N TYR A 122 -7.52 10.03 7.78
CA TYR A 122 -6.61 9.43 6.80
C TYR A 122 -6.50 10.27 5.53
N GLN A 123 -7.62 10.81 5.05
CA GLN A 123 -7.64 11.76 3.94
C GLN A 123 -6.81 13.01 4.26
N ALA A 124 -6.94 13.58 5.45
CA ALA A 124 -6.15 14.73 5.88
C ALA A 124 -4.64 14.41 5.87
N LYS A 125 -4.25 13.23 6.40
CA LYS A 125 -2.86 12.75 6.35
C LYS A 125 -2.33 12.65 4.91
N LEU A 126 -3.10 12.05 4.01
CA LEU A 126 -2.72 11.91 2.61
C LEU A 126 -2.51 13.29 1.97
N LYS A 127 -3.45 14.22 2.16
CA LYS A 127 -3.35 15.59 1.63
C LYS A 127 -2.09 16.28 2.13
N THR A 128 -1.85 16.28 3.43
CA THR A 128 -0.64 16.89 4.02
C THR A 128 0.62 16.29 3.42
N PHE A 129 0.74 14.96 3.40
CA PHE A 129 1.91 14.27 2.87
C PHE A 129 2.21 14.66 1.41
N PHE A 130 1.21 14.65 0.54
CA PHE A 130 1.43 14.99 -0.87
C PHE A 130 1.64 16.48 -1.10
N GLN A 131 1.04 17.35 -0.28
CA GLN A 131 1.31 18.80 -0.31
C GLN A 131 2.75 19.11 0.11
N ASP A 132 3.28 18.43 1.11
CA ASP A 132 4.67 18.57 1.54
C ASP A 132 5.67 18.11 0.44
N LEU A 133 5.23 17.19 -0.43
CA LEU A 133 5.97 16.80 -1.64
C LEU A 133 5.72 17.72 -2.85
N GLY A 134 4.97 18.82 -2.67
CA GLY A 134 4.66 19.79 -3.72
C GLY A 134 3.58 19.34 -4.71
N SER A 135 2.80 18.30 -4.38
CA SER A 135 1.68 17.82 -5.20
C SER A 135 0.35 18.32 -4.66
N LEU A 136 -0.51 18.85 -5.52
CA LEU A 136 -1.87 19.25 -5.14
C LEU A 136 -2.81 18.05 -4.98
N ASP A 137 -2.55 17.00 -5.74
CA ASP A 137 -3.33 15.76 -5.73
C ASP A 137 -2.51 14.59 -5.18
N PRO A 138 -3.12 13.66 -4.42
CA PRO A 138 -2.44 12.42 -3.99
C PRO A 138 -2.07 11.55 -5.20
N VAL A 139 -0.78 11.45 -5.49
CA VAL A 139 -0.24 10.64 -6.60
C VAL A 139 0.79 9.66 -6.06
N PHE A 140 0.38 8.42 -5.85
CA PHE A 140 1.29 7.34 -5.47
C PHE A 140 2.18 6.92 -6.62
N ASP A 141 3.43 6.52 -6.32
CA ASP A 141 4.34 5.93 -7.31
C ASP A 141 3.93 4.50 -7.65
N LEU A 142 3.37 3.78 -6.67
CA LEU A 142 2.86 2.43 -6.85
C LEU A 142 1.62 2.21 -5.97
N ILE A 143 0.58 1.59 -6.54
CA ILE A 143 -0.56 1.07 -5.79
C ILE A 143 -0.68 -0.42 -6.09
N ILE A 144 -0.65 -1.26 -5.06
CA ILE A 144 -0.82 -2.71 -5.18
C ILE A 144 -2.24 -3.07 -4.75
N LEU A 145 -3.02 -3.56 -5.70
CA LEU A 145 -4.41 -3.96 -5.51
C LEU A 145 -4.55 -5.47 -5.69
N GLY A 146 -5.30 -6.09 -4.80
CA GLY A 146 -5.78 -7.45 -4.98
C GLY A 146 -7.15 -7.47 -5.69
N ILE A 147 -7.55 -8.64 -6.16
CA ILE A 147 -8.92 -8.92 -6.60
C ILE A 147 -9.45 -10.13 -5.85
N GLY A 148 -10.63 -10.02 -5.26
CA GLY A 148 -11.31 -11.13 -4.59
C GLY A 148 -11.98 -12.07 -5.60
N THR A 149 -12.36 -13.27 -5.13
CA THR A 149 -13.05 -14.28 -5.96
C THR A 149 -14.42 -13.84 -6.46
N ASP A 150 -15.03 -12.87 -5.77
CA ASP A 150 -16.29 -12.21 -6.12
C ASP A 150 -16.10 -10.93 -6.97
N GLY A 151 -14.85 -10.60 -7.31
CA GLY A 151 -14.49 -9.43 -8.09
C GLY A 151 -14.31 -8.14 -7.29
N HIS A 152 -14.36 -8.18 -5.95
CA HIS A 152 -14.04 -6.98 -5.14
C HIS A 152 -12.56 -6.60 -5.26
N THR A 153 -12.26 -5.31 -5.12
CA THR A 153 -10.90 -4.78 -4.95
C THR A 153 -10.88 -3.83 -3.77
N ALA A 154 -9.83 -3.89 -2.95
CA ALA A 154 -9.79 -3.21 -1.66
C ALA A 154 -11.07 -3.56 -0.85
N SER A 155 -11.81 -2.54 -0.37
CA SER A 155 -13.12 -2.72 0.29
C SER A 155 -14.31 -2.31 -0.61
N LEU A 156 -14.13 -2.35 -1.94
CA LEU A 156 -15.16 -2.03 -2.94
C LEU A 156 -15.79 -3.33 -3.46
N PHE A 157 -16.91 -3.72 -2.86
CA PHE A 157 -17.62 -4.96 -3.20
C PHE A 157 -18.63 -4.75 -4.34
N PRO A 158 -18.81 -5.74 -5.24
CA PRO A 158 -19.83 -5.69 -6.27
C PRO A 158 -21.24 -5.47 -5.66
N GLY A 159 -22.02 -4.56 -6.24
CA GLY A 159 -23.37 -4.25 -5.78
C GLY A 159 -23.46 -3.29 -4.60
N LEU A 160 -22.35 -2.93 -3.94
CA LEU A 160 -22.36 -1.86 -2.94
C LEU A 160 -22.57 -0.50 -3.61
N GLN A 161 -23.58 0.26 -3.10
CA GLN A 161 -23.70 1.66 -3.46
C GLN A 161 -22.60 2.46 -2.73
N ILE A 162 -21.56 2.82 -3.47
CA ILE A 162 -20.54 3.73 -2.98
C ILE A 162 -21.21 5.08 -2.77
N ARG A 163 -21.37 5.50 -1.52
CA ARG A 163 -21.74 6.90 -1.23
C ARG A 163 -20.56 7.76 -1.68
N ARG A 164 -20.68 8.38 -2.85
CA ARG A 164 -19.75 9.41 -3.27
C ARG A 164 -19.85 10.57 -2.29
N ARG A 165 -19.00 10.61 -1.28
CA ARG A 165 -18.61 11.89 -0.71
C ARG A 165 -17.71 12.57 -1.74
N ILE A 166 -18.33 13.30 -2.67
CA ILE A 166 -17.59 14.29 -3.45
C ILE A 166 -17.38 15.47 -2.49
N ALA A 167 -16.45 15.31 -1.57
CA ALA A 167 -15.84 16.43 -0.91
C ALA A 167 -14.77 16.90 -1.89
N GLY A 168 -14.88 18.12 -2.38
CA GLY A 168 -13.96 18.67 -3.37
C GLY A 168 -12.50 18.48 -2.95
N PHE A 169 -11.75 17.90 -3.86
CA PHE A 169 -10.30 18.06 -3.92
C PHE A 169 -10.01 19.46 -4.41
#